data_ebeef785f070cc5fe22c7f177903e203
#
_entry.id   ebeef785f070cc5fe22c7f177903e203
#
_cell.length_a   1.000
_cell.length_b   1.000
_cell.length_c   1.000
_cell.angle_alpha   90.00
_cell.angle_beta   90.00
_cell.angle_gamma   90.00
#
_symmetry.space_group_name_H-M   'P 1'
#
loop_
_entity.id
_entity.type
_entity.pdbx_description
1 polymer ?
#
loop_
_entity_poly.entity_id
_entity_poly.type
_entity_poly.pdbx_seq_one_letter_code
_entity_poly.pdbx_strand_id
1 'polypeptide(L)'
;MTVPLRAPGGFPVVGVIGGGQLARMMQAPAVALGLQLSVLAESSDASAALVIPSAPVGDHADLEAVCRFAAACDVVTFDHEHVPAEVLAALVEAGVELHPSPEALVYAQDKLAMRRRLGEIGVPCPAWAVATCRQDLDDFAARVGFPFIAKTPRGGYDGKGVRVVHDRSDLDDWLELSVAQRMEGTGPLREGVLLEALVPFERELAVLVARSPTGQAAAWPVVETV
;
A
#
# COMPACT_ATOMS: atom_id res chain seq x y z
N MET A 1 11.46 31.22 -5.02
CA MET A 1 10.11 30.70 -4.71
C MET A 1 9.34 30.71 -6.03
N THR A 2 9.25 29.59 -6.71
CA THR A 2 8.37 29.41 -7.87
C THR A 2 6.93 29.26 -7.35
N VAL A 3 6.06 30.18 -7.73
CA VAL A 3 4.61 30.06 -7.49
C VAL A 3 4.16 28.75 -8.16
N PRO A 4 3.49 27.82 -7.46
CA PRO A 4 2.99 26.61 -8.10
C PRO A 4 2.08 27.02 -9.26
N LEU A 5 2.27 26.39 -10.42
CA LEU A 5 1.42 26.57 -11.60
C LEU A 5 0.01 26.10 -11.21
N ARG A 6 -0.83 27.05 -10.79
CA ARG A 6 -2.25 26.74 -10.57
C ARG A 6 -2.87 26.30 -11.90
N ALA A 7 -3.67 25.25 -11.81
CA ALA A 7 -4.43 24.77 -12.96
C ALA A 7 -5.23 25.92 -13.61
N PRO A 8 -5.47 25.86 -14.92
CA PRO A 8 -6.39 26.77 -15.57
C PRO A 8 -7.75 26.78 -14.83
N GLY A 9 -8.25 27.96 -14.45
CA GLY A 9 -9.49 28.09 -13.68
C GLY A 9 -9.31 28.16 -12.16
N GLY A 10 -8.08 27.97 -11.63
CA GLY A 10 -7.79 28.13 -10.20
C GLY A 10 -8.30 26.98 -9.31
N PHE A 11 -8.69 25.85 -9.89
CA PHE A 11 -9.07 24.65 -9.13
C PHE A 11 -7.86 24.00 -8.48
N PRO A 12 -8.01 23.43 -7.25
CA PRO A 12 -6.94 22.66 -6.61
C PRO A 12 -6.53 21.46 -7.46
N VAL A 13 -5.22 21.22 -7.54
CA VAL A 13 -4.64 20.07 -8.26
C VAL A 13 -4.30 18.98 -7.27
N VAL A 14 -4.96 17.84 -7.39
CA VAL A 14 -4.62 16.63 -6.65
C VAL A 14 -3.74 15.75 -7.55
N GLY A 15 -2.47 15.58 -7.15
CA GLY A 15 -1.55 14.66 -7.79
C GLY A 15 -1.80 13.24 -7.32
N VAL A 16 -1.83 12.28 -8.25
CA VAL A 16 -1.91 10.85 -7.93
C VAL A 16 -0.68 10.17 -8.46
N ILE A 17 0.09 9.51 -7.59
CA ILE A 17 1.22 8.68 -8.00
C ILE A 17 0.70 7.28 -8.32
N GLY A 18 0.87 6.85 -9.58
CA GLY A 18 0.32 5.63 -10.17
C GLY A 18 -0.86 5.90 -11.10
N GLY A 19 -0.86 5.21 -12.26
CA GLY A 19 -1.81 5.41 -13.36
C GLY A 19 -2.86 4.31 -13.51
N GLY A 20 -3.17 3.57 -12.43
CA GLY A 20 -4.02 2.39 -12.45
C GLY A 20 -5.52 2.67 -12.51
N GLN A 21 -6.28 1.62 -12.23
CA GLN A 21 -7.74 1.63 -12.28
C GLN A 21 -8.36 2.53 -11.20
N LEU A 22 -7.77 2.57 -10.01
CA LEU A 22 -8.29 3.40 -8.92
C LEU A 22 -8.13 4.88 -9.23
N ALA A 23 -6.95 5.30 -9.73
CA ALA A 23 -6.73 6.67 -10.19
C ALA A 23 -7.72 7.05 -11.31
N ARG A 24 -7.98 6.15 -12.26
CA ARG A 24 -8.99 6.37 -13.32
C ARG A 24 -10.37 6.65 -12.72
N MET A 25 -10.79 5.89 -11.71
CA MET A 25 -12.11 6.04 -11.08
C MET A 25 -12.26 7.36 -10.32
N MET A 26 -11.16 8.00 -9.89
CA MET A 26 -11.19 9.29 -9.21
C MET A 26 -11.61 10.46 -10.13
N GLN A 27 -11.49 10.32 -11.46
CA GLN A 27 -11.75 11.44 -12.38
C GLN A 27 -13.18 11.98 -12.31
N ALA A 28 -14.17 11.11 -12.31
CA ALA A 28 -15.57 11.55 -12.29
C ALA A 28 -15.95 12.29 -10.99
N PRO A 29 -15.67 11.78 -9.79
CA PRO A 29 -15.92 12.50 -8.55
C PRO A 29 -15.05 13.75 -8.40
N ALA A 30 -13.82 13.80 -8.92
CA ALA A 30 -12.99 15.00 -8.89
C ALA A 30 -13.64 16.17 -9.65
N VAL A 31 -14.17 15.89 -10.83
CA VAL A 31 -14.92 16.90 -11.62
C VAL A 31 -16.13 17.42 -10.81
N ALA A 32 -16.91 16.53 -10.19
CA ALA A 32 -18.07 16.91 -9.40
C ALA A 32 -17.71 17.74 -8.15
N LEU A 33 -16.52 17.54 -7.59
CA LEU A 33 -16.01 18.28 -6.43
C LEU A 33 -15.25 19.56 -6.80
N GLY A 34 -15.12 19.91 -8.08
CA GLY A 34 -14.34 21.04 -8.53
C GLY A 34 -12.83 20.87 -8.28
N LEU A 35 -12.33 19.66 -8.40
CA LEU A 35 -10.91 19.33 -8.29
C LEU A 35 -10.34 19.01 -9.68
N GLN A 36 -9.05 19.27 -9.86
CA GLN A 36 -8.30 18.80 -11.02
C GLN A 36 -7.38 17.66 -10.61
N LEU A 37 -7.42 16.56 -11.34
CA LEU A 37 -6.45 15.48 -11.17
C LEU A 37 -5.25 15.68 -12.11
N SER A 38 -4.07 15.34 -11.59
CA SER A 38 -2.87 15.06 -12.36
C SER A 38 -2.36 13.69 -11.93
N VAL A 39 -1.90 12.85 -12.85
CA VAL A 39 -1.48 11.48 -12.53
C VAL A 39 -0.06 11.25 -13.05
N LEU A 40 0.84 10.76 -12.19
CA LEU A 40 2.14 10.23 -12.62
C LEU A 40 1.92 8.79 -13.05
N ALA A 41 1.81 8.56 -14.35
CA ALA A 41 1.49 7.26 -14.91
C ALA A 41 2.75 6.51 -15.37
N GLU A 42 2.75 5.19 -15.27
CA GLU A 42 3.87 4.33 -15.71
C GLU A 42 4.04 4.33 -17.23
N SER A 43 2.95 4.61 -17.96
CA SER A 43 2.95 4.70 -19.41
C SER A 43 1.83 5.61 -19.92
N SER A 44 1.90 6.04 -21.17
CA SER A 44 0.88 6.89 -21.81
C SER A 44 -0.44 6.17 -22.06
N ASP A 45 -0.45 4.85 -22.03
CA ASP A 45 -1.63 3.96 -22.17
C ASP A 45 -2.12 3.39 -20.84
N ALA A 46 -1.54 3.83 -19.71
CA ALA A 46 -2.02 3.48 -18.39
C ALA A 46 -3.51 3.86 -18.23
N SER A 47 -4.26 3.07 -17.46
CA SER A 47 -5.72 3.19 -17.35
C SER A 47 -6.20 4.62 -17.04
N ALA A 48 -5.53 5.30 -16.11
CA ALA A 48 -5.87 6.68 -15.74
C ALA A 48 -5.45 7.69 -16.81
N ALA A 49 -4.32 7.48 -17.50
CA ALA A 49 -3.81 8.37 -18.53
C ALA A 49 -4.77 8.50 -19.73
N LEU A 50 -5.63 7.50 -19.96
CA LEU A 50 -6.63 7.53 -21.02
C LEU A 50 -7.81 8.50 -20.75
N VAL A 51 -7.98 8.97 -19.51
CA VAL A 51 -9.13 9.80 -19.13
C VAL A 51 -8.76 11.06 -18.36
N ILE A 52 -7.56 11.13 -17.79
CA ILE A 52 -7.06 12.30 -17.07
C ILE A 52 -6.12 13.07 -17.98
N PRO A 53 -6.46 14.32 -18.35
CA PRO A 53 -5.69 15.11 -19.32
C PRO A 53 -4.25 15.41 -18.89
N SER A 54 -4.01 15.54 -17.59
CA SER A 54 -2.67 15.77 -17.03
C SER A 54 -2.10 14.44 -16.54
N ALA A 55 -1.38 13.73 -17.40
CA ALA A 55 -0.82 12.40 -17.11
C ALA A 55 0.65 12.32 -17.60
N PRO A 56 1.60 13.03 -16.95
CA PRO A 56 3.01 12.83 -17.25
C PRO A 56 3.43 11.39 -16.99
N VAL A 57 4.32 10.87 -17.84
CA VAL A 57 4.86 9.52 -17.71
C VAL A 57 6.11 9.56 -16.82
N GLY A 58 6.18 8.66 -15.84
CA GLY A 58 7.32 8.52 -14.94
C GLY A 58 7.19 7.34 -14.00
N ASP A 59 8.32 6.89 -13.48
CA ASP A 59 8.38 5.82 -12.50
C ASP A 59 8.19 6.39 -11.08
N HIS A 60 7.35 5.74 -10.28
CA HIS A 60 7.12 6.09 -8.88
C HIS A 60 8.36 5.89 -7.98
N ALA A 61 9.35 5.14 -8.44
CA ALA A 61 10.64 4.96 -7.77
C ALA A 61 11.71 5.97 -8.23
N ASP A 62 11.47 6.73 -9.30
CA ASP A 62 12.36 7.79 -9.75
C ASP A 62 12.10 9.07 -8.95
N LEU A 63 13.02 9.36 -8.02
CA LEU A 63 12.95 10.51 -7.14
C LEU A 63 12.80 11.84 -7.90
N GLU A 64 13.54 12.01 -8.99
CA GLU A 64 13.51 13.26 -9.76
C GLU A 64 12.15 13.42 -10.48
N ALA A 65 11.65 12.37 -11.09
CA ALA A 65 10.36 12.37 -11.76
C ALA A 65 9.23 12.67 -10.78
N VAL A 66 9.22 12.00 -9.61
CA VAL A 66 8.21 12.20 -8.57
C VAL A 66 8.27 13.61 -7.98
N CYS A 67 9.45 14.13 -7.65
CA CYS A 67 9.59 15.50 -7.13
C CYS A 67 9.13 16.55 -8.14
N ARG A 68 9.49 16.39 -9.40
CA ARG A 68 9.06 17.28 -10.50
C ARG A 68 7.54 17.24 -10.68
N PHE A 69 6.93 16.07 -10.62
CA PHE A 69 5.48 15.89 -10.67
C PHE A 69 4.78 16.56 -9.48
N ALA A 70 5.23 16.28 -8.26
CA ALA A 70 4.64 16.77 -7.03
C ALA A 70 4.68 18.32 -6.93
N ALA A 71 5.73 18.94 -7.46
CA ALA A 71 5.87 20.41 -7.47
C ALA A 71 4.77 21.15 -8.26
N ALA A 72 4.03 20.45 -9.12
CA ALA A 72 2.90 20.98 -9.89
C ALA A 72 1.53 20.71 -9.23
N CYS A 73 1.52 20.08 -8.03
CA CYS A 73 0.30 19.69 -7.33
C CYS A 73 0.14 20.47 -6.03
N ASP A 74 -1.11 20.71 -5.61
CA ASP A 74 -1.41 21.29 -4.30
C ASP A 74 -1.35 20.25 -3.19
N VAL A 75 -1.68 18.99 -3.51
CA VAL A 75 -1.62 17.83 -2.60
C VAL A 75 -1.33 16.58 -3.42
N VAL A 76 -0.67 15.60 -2.83
CA VAL A 76 -0.34 14.33 -3.50
C VAL A 76 -0.95 13.15 -2.74
N THR A 77 -1.53 12.22 -3.49
CA THR A 77 -2.02 10.92 -3.03
C THR A 77 -1.46 9.79 -3.90
N PHE A 78 -1.89 8.57 -3.64
CA PHE A 78 -1.33 7.37 -4.24
C PHE A 78 -2.43 6.46 -4.80
N ASP A 79 -2.18 5.85 -5.96
CA ASP A 79 -3.02 4.80 -6.53
C ASP A 79 -2.65 3.40 -5.97
N HIS A 80 -1.41 3.27 -5.49
CA HIS A 80 -0.85 2.05 -4.91
C HIS A 80 0.17 2.39 -3.80
N GLU A 81 0.54 1.40 -3.01
CA GLU A 81 1.45 1.53 -1.86
C GLU A 81 2.96 1.42 -2.21
N HIS A 82 3.35 1.26 -3.47
CA HIS A 82 4.72 0.85 -3.84
C HIS A 82 5.77 1.97 -3.87
N VAL A 83 5.38 3.22 -3.57
CA VAL A 83 6.33 4.35 -3.56
C VAL A 83 7.40 4.12 -2.49
N PRO A 84 8.70 4.17 -2.82
CA PRO A 84 9.79 3.93 -1.87
C PRO A 84 9.81 4.95 -0.72
N ALA A 85 10.25 4.49 0.45
CA ALA A 85 10.29 5.34 1.65
C ALA A 85 11.20 6.56 1.49
N GLU A 86 12.32 6.43 0.78
CA GLU A 86 13.24 7.51 0.47
C GLU A 86 12.61 8.57 -0.43
N VAL A 87 11.74 8.18 -1.37
CA VAL A 87 10.99 9.10 -2.22
C VAL A 87 9.95 9.86 -1.39
N LEU A 88 9.22 9.16 -0.53
CA LEU A 88 8.26 9.77 0.39
C LEU A 88 8.93 10.77 1.34
N ALA A 89 10.10 10.41 1.90
CA ALA A 89 10.87 11.28 2.78
C ALA A 89 11.30 12.56 2.06
N ALA A 90 11.80 12.45 0.83
CA ALA A 90 12.19 13.61 0.03
C ALA A 90 11.01 14.54 -0.30
N LEU A 91 9.82 13.99 -0.57
CA LEU A 91 8.62 14.80 -0.78
C LEU A 91 8.24 15.59 0.49
N VAL A 92 8.32 14.95 1.66
CA VAL A 92 8.07 15.63 2.95
C VAL A 92 9.10 16.74 3.20
N GLU A 93 10.39 16.47 2.97
CA GLU A 93 11.46 17.47 3.09
C GLU A 93 11.25 18.65 2.12
N ALA A 94 10.71 18.38 0.94
CA ALA A 94 10.35 19.41 -0.04
C ALA A 94 9.08 20.20 0.34
N GLY A 95 8.40 19.84 1.43
CA GLY A 95 7.17 20.49 1.89
C GLY A 95 5.92 20.13 1.07
N VAL A 96 5.94 18.99 0.38
CA VAL A 96 4.77 18.45 -0.34
C VAL A 96 3.76 17.92 0.66
N GLU A 97 2.50 18.31 0.52
CA GLU A 97 1.41 17.77 1.34
C GLU A 97 0.99 16.38 0.83
N LEU A 98 1.20 15.35 1.64
CA LEU A 98 0.92 13.95 1.30
C LEU A 98 -0.30 13.42 2.07
N HIS A 99 -1.25 12.81 1.37
CA HIS A 99 -2.40 12.12 1.96
C HIS A 99 -2.63 10.77 1.27
N PRO A 100 -2.48 9.64 1.98
CA PRO A 100 -2.08 9.53 3.40
C PRO A 100 -0.63 9.97 3.64
N SER A 101 -0.31 10.31 4.88
CA SER A 101 1.08 10.58 5.26
C SER A 101 1.94 9.30 5.15
N PRO A 102 3.29 9.42 5.04
CA PRO A 102 4.16 8.24 5.00
C PRO A 102 3.97 7.31 6.21
N GLU A 103 3.73 7.88 7.40
CA GLU A 103 3.48 7.11 8.63
C GLU A 103 2.18 6.31 8.58
N ALA A 104 1.19 6.77 7.82
CA ALA A 104 -0.04 6.02 7.60
C ALA A 104 0.12 5.01 6.45
N LEU A 105 0.83 5.39 5.38
CA LEU A 105 1.04 4.53 4.22
C LEU A 105 1.82 3.25 4.56
N VAL A 106 2.73 3.31 5.55
CA VAL A 106 3.51 2.13 5.98
C VAL A 106 2.62 0.94 6.34
N TYR A 107 1.42 1.16 6.86
CA TYR A 107 0.50 0.07 7.22
C TYR A 107 -0.11 -0.64 6.00
N ALA A 108 -0.17 0.01 4.85
CA ALA A 108 -0.50 -0.64 3.58
C ALA A 108 0.71 -1.37 2.98
N GLN A 109 1.91 -0.80 3.15
CA GLN A 109 3.16 -1.35 2.60
C GLN A 109 3.67 -2.59 3.35
N ASP A 110 3.43 -2.67 4.67
CA ASP A 110 4.05 -3.64 5.57
C ASP A 110 3.01 -4.31 6.47
N LYS A 111 2.73 -5.59 6.17
CA LYS A 111 1.77 -6.38 6.92
C LYS A 111 2.20 -6.63 8.36
N LEU A 112 3.52 -6.69 8.64
CA LEU A 112 4.02 -6.85 10.03
C LEU A 112 3.81 -5.57 10.84
N ALA A 113 4.11 -4.41 10.26
CA ALA A 113 3.82 -3.12 10.88
C ALA A 113 2.33 -2.98 11.18
N MET A 114 1.48 -3.35 10.21
CA MET A 114 0.03 -3.34 10.39
C MET A 114 -0.41 -4.29 11.52
N ARG A 115 0.08 -5.54 11.57
CA ARG A 115 -0.29 -6.51 12.63
C ARG A 115 0.13 -6.05 14.02
N ARG A 116 1.34 -5.50 14.16
CA ARG A 116 1.83 -4.92 15.42
C ARG A 116 0.90 -3.78 15.86
N ARG A 117 0.59 -2.84 14.94
CA ARG A 117 -0.25 -1.69 15.25
C ARG A 117 -1.67 -2.07 15.65
N LEU A 118 -2.29 -3.00 14.94
CA LEU A 118 -3.63 -3.50 15.27
C LEU A 118 -3.65 -4.15 16.67
N GLY A 119 -2.61 -4.92 17.02
CA GLY A 119 -2.45 -5.50 18.35
C GLY A 119 -2.30 -4.45 19.44
N GLU A 120 -1.50 -3.40 19.23
CA GLU A 120 -1.31 -2.29 20.18
C GLU A 120 -2.62 -1.56 20.50
N ILE A 121 -3.49 -1.37 19.51
CA ILE A 121 -4.77 -0.67 19.68
C ILE A 121 -5.93 -1.62 19.98
N GLY A 122 -5.66 -2.91 20.21
CA GLY A 122 -6.65 -3.90 20.62
C GLY A 122 -7.64 -4.34 19.54
N VAL A 123 -7.32 -4.15 18.26
CA VAL A 123 -8.16 -4.65 17.15
C VAL A 123 -7.94 -6.15 17.01
N PRO A 124 -9.01 -6.98 17.02
CA PRO A 124 -8.87 -8.42 16.85
C PRO A 124 -8.23 -8.81 15.53
N CYS A 125 -7.24 -9.69 15.60
CA CYS A 125 -6.58 -10.30 14.44
C CYS A 125 -6.51 -11.81 14.65
N PRO A 126 -6.39 -12.61 13.60
CA PRO A 126 -6.01 -14.01 13.72
C PRO A 126 -4.70 -14.14 14.51
N ALA A 127 -4.47 -15.27 15.17
CA ALA A 127 -3.17 -15.54 15.77
C ALA A 127 -2.10 -15.47 14.68
N TRP A 128 -1.00 -14.77 14.95
CA TRP A 128 0.06 -14.56 13.97
C TRP A 128 1.44 -14.66 14.59
N ALA A 129 2.45 -14.89 13.78
CA ALA A 129 3.87 -14.86 14.13
C ALA A 129 4.71 -14.47 12.91
N VAL A 130 5.99 -14.20 13.16
CA VAL A 130 7.00 -14.05 12.11
C VAL A 130 7.91 -15.26 12.16
N ALA A 131 8.06 -15.97 11.05
CA ALA A 131 9.02 -17.03 10.93
C ALA A 131 10.28 -16.54 10.22
N THR A 132 11.40 -16.67 10.89
CA THR A 132 12.73 -16.33 10.38
C THR A 132 13.60 -17.59 10.20
N CYS A 133 13.14 -18.68 10.78
CA CYS A 133 13.78 -20.00 10.72
C CYS A 133 12.73 -21.11 10.87
N ARG A 134 13.16 -22.33 10.68
CA ARG A 134 12.30 -23.53 10.80
C ARG A 134 11.65 -23.65 12.18
N GLN A 135 12.38 -23.34 13.24
CA GLN A 135 11.87 -23.42 14.60
C GLN A 135 10.67 -22.51 14.83
N ASP A 136 10.70 -21.28 14.32
CA ASP A 136 9.57 -20.33 14.44
C ASP A 136 8.30 -20.90 13.78
N LEU A 137 8.46 -21.55 12.63
CA LEU A 137 7.37 -22.22 11.92
C LEU A 137 6.79 -23.37 12.74
N ASP A 138 7.67 -24.23 13.30
CA ASP A 138 7.26 -25.37 14.13
C ASP A 138 6.51 -24.91 15.39
N ASP A 139 6.99 -23.87 16.06
CA ASP A 139 6.35 -23.30 17.24
C ASP A 139 4.98 -22.72 16.89
N PHE A 140 4.86 -22.06 15.73
CA PHE A 140 3.57 -21.55 15.27
C PHE A 140 2.61 -22.70 14.92
N ALA A 141 3.06 -23.70 14.18
CA ALA A 141 2.25 -24.87 13.82
C ALA A 141 1.79 -25.66 15.06
N ALA A 142 2.64 -25.78 16.08
CA ALA A 142 2.27 -26.43 17.35
C ALA A 142 1.14 -25.67 18.08
N ARG A 143 1.06 -24.35 17.90
CA ARG A 143 0.06 -23.50 18.54
C ARG A 143 -1.28 -23.49 17.81
N VAL A 144 -1.29 -23.44 16.48
CA VAL A 144 -2.52 -23.20 15.69
C VAL A 144 -2.95 -24.42 14.86
N GLY A 145 -2.07 -25.41 14.65
CA GLY A 145 -2.30 -26.55 13.75
C GLY A 145 -2.12 -26.20 12.28
N PHE A 146 -2.25 -27.19 11.42
CA PHE A 146 -2.34 -27.06 9.97
C PHE A 146 -3.78 -27.21 9.51
N PRO A 147 -4.21 -26.58 8.39
CA PRO A 147 -3.45 -25.60 7.62
C PRO A 147 -3.46 -24.20 8.27
N PHE A 148 -2.48 -23.39 7.92
CA PHE A 148 -2.42 -21.96 8.23
C PHE A 148 -1.97 -21.17 7.00
N ILE A 149 -1.96 -19.82 7.07
CA ILE A 149 -1.61 -18.95 5.96
C ILE A 149 -0.21 -18.38 6.18
N ALA A 150 0.61 -18.40 5.14
CA ALA A 150 1.86 -17.67 5.08
C ALA A 150 1.75 -16.52 4.09
N LYS A 151 2.35 -15.37 4.43
CA LYS A 151 2.35 -14.16 3.59
C LYS A 151 3.72 -13.52 3.56
N THR A 152 4.05 -12.93 2.40
CA THR A 152 5.18 -11.99 2.34
C THR A 152 4.79 -10.72 3.11
N PRO A 153 5.64 -10.23 4.04
CA PRO A 153 5.37 -8.98 4.76
C PRO A 153 5.14 -7.78 3.86
N ARG A 154 5.93 -7.67 2.79
CA ARG A 154 5.86 -6.58 1.81
C ARG A 154 5.56 -7.13 0.42
N GLY A 155 4.99 -6.28 -0.43
CA GLY A 155 4.53 -6.70 -1.76
C GLY A 155 3.41 -7.74 -1.69
N GLY A 156 3.14 -8.41 -2.80
CA GLY A 156 2.07 -9.41 -2.90
C GLY A 156 0.68 -8.78 -2.99
N TYR A 157 0.15 -8.76 -4.19
CA TYR A 157 -1.20 -8.32 -4.56
C TYR A 157 -1.87 -9.42 -5.38
N ASP A 158 -3.20 -9.41 -5.45
CA ASP A 158 -4.00 -10.36 -6.22
C ASP A 158 -3.63 -11.83 -5.97
N GLY A 159 -3.49 -12.21 -4.69
CA GLY A 159 -3.12 -13.57 -4.27
C GLY A 159 -1.62 -13.90 -4.39
N LYS A 160 -0.80 -13.04 -4.99
CA LYS A 160 0.65 -13.22 -5.00
C LYS A 160 1.23 -12.92 -3.61
N GLY A 161 2.20 -13.72 -3.19
CA GLY A 161 2.78 -13.60 -1.84
C GLY A 161 1.87 -14.08 -0.71
N VAL A 162 0.90 -14.96 -1.01
CA VAL A 162 0.06 -15.68 -0.04
C VAL A 162 0.12 -17.17 -0.36
N ARG A 163 0.27 -18.00 0.68
CA ARG A 163 0.33 -19.46 0.54
C ARG A 163 -0.46 -20.12 1.68
N VAL A 164 -1.28 -21.11 1.36
CA VAL A 164 -1.83 -22.03 2.36
C VAL A 164 -0.78 -23.07 2.68
N VAL A 165 -0.49 -23.26 3.95
CA VAL A 165 0.54 -24.15 4.44
C VAL A 165 -0.13 -25.39 5.04
N HIS A 166 0.02 -26.53 4.40
CA HIS A 166 -0.54 -27.81 4.86
C HIS A 166 0.46 -28.64 5.62
N ASP A 167 1.76 -28.45 5.33
CA ASP A 167 2.86 -29.09 6.05
C ASP A 167 4.10 -28.19 6.07
N ARG A 168 5.13 -28.65 6.79
CA ARG A 168 6.36 -27.88 7.01
C ARG A 168 7.15 -27.58 5.73
N SER A 169 7.10 -28.47 4.75
CA SER A 169 7.89 -28.35 3.53
C SER A 169 7.34 -27.28 2.58
N ASP A 170 6.09 -26.89 2.77
CA ASP A 170 5.45 -25.87 1.94
C ASP A 170 6.13 -24.47 2.04
N LEU A 171 6.99 -24.25 3.04
CA LEU A 171 7.68 -22.98 3.25
C LEU A 171 9.22 -23.05 3.18
N ASP A 172 9.80 -24.18 2.77
CA ASP A 172 11.25 -24.33 2.72
C ASP A 172 11.91 -23.27 1.83
N ASP A 173 11.38 -23.08 0.64
CA ASP A 173 11.84 -22.08 -0.33
C ASP A 173 11.72 -20.64 0.21
N TRP A 174 10.63 -20.32 0.92
CA TRP A 174 10.43 -18.98 1.49
C TRP A 174 11.34 -18.71 2.68
N LEU A 175 11.61 -19.70 3.51
CA LEU A 175 12.53 -19.55 4.63
C LEU A 175 13.98 -19.38 4.12
N GLU A 176 14.40 -20.15 3.11
CA GLU A 176 15.71 -20.00 2.48
C GLU A 176 15.85 -18.61 1.83
N LEU A 177 14.84 -18.17 1.07
CA LEU A 177 14.82 -16.85 0.45
C LEU A 177 14.83 -15.73 1.51
N SER A 178 14.12 -15.90 2.62
CA SER A 178 14.11 -14.94 3.73
C SER A 178 15.51 -14.77 4.35
N VAL A 179 16.27 -15.85 4.50
CA VAL A 179 17.65 -15.78 4.99
C VAL A 179 18.53 -14.98 4.02
N ALA A 180 18.45 -15.27 2.72
CA ALA A 180 19.21 -14.56 1.69
C ALA A 180 18.86 -13.05 1.67
N GLN A 181 17.58 -12.72 1.60
CA GLN A 181 17.11 -11.33 1.57
C GLN A 181 17.45 -10.54 2.83
N ARG A 182 17.51 -11.19 3.99
CA ARG A 182 17.94 -10.57 5.24
C ARG A 182 19.43 -10.23 5.21
N MET A 183 20.26 -11.09 4.65
CA MET A 183 21.69 -10.82 4.49
C MET A 183 21.95 -9.67 3.50
N GLU A 184 21.14 -9.57 2.47
CA GLU A 184 21.20 -8.49 1.47
C GLU A 184 20.54 -7.18 1.95
N GLY A 185 19.70 -7.24 3.00
CA GLY A 185 18.92 -6.10 3.50
C GLY A 185 17.75 -5.67 2.59
N THR A 186 17.39 -6.48 1.58
CA THR A 186 16.40 -6.16 0.55
C THR A 186 15.38 -7.28 0.38
N GLY A 187 14.30 -7.01 -0.34
CA GLY A 187 13.28 -7.98 -0.70
C GLY A 187 12.09 -8.11 0.27
N PRO A 188 11.01 -8.74 -0.20
CA PRO A 188 9.73 -8.80 0.51
C PRO A 188 9.76 -9.69 1.77
N LEU A 189 10.71 -10.62 1.88
CA LEU A 189 10.88 -11.55 3.00
C LEU A 189 12.06 -11.21 3.91
N ARG A 190 12.69 -10.04 3.75
CA ARG A 190 13.87 -9.66 4.55
C ARG A 190 13.62 -9.64 6.07
N GLU A 191 12.40 -9.44 6.49
CA GLU A 191 11.99 -9.45 7.91
C GLU A 191 11.43 -10.80 8.38
N GLY A 192 11.41 -11.80 7.51
CA GLY A 192 10.82 -13.11 7.75
C GLY A 192 9.53 -13.34 6.96
N VAL A 193 8.85 -14.43 7.24
CA VAL A 193 7.56 -14.81 6.68
C VAL A 193 6.48 -14.51 7.72
N LEU A 194 5.42 -13.78 7.35
CA LEU A 194 4.24 -13.63 8.21
C LEU A 194 3.41 -14.92 8.17
N LEU A 195 3.20 -15.53 9.32
CA LEU A 195 2.31 -16.67 9.53
C LEU A 195 1.04 -16.20 10.20
N GLU A 196 -0.13 -16.68 9.75
CA GLU A 196 -1.44 -16.36 10.31
C GLU A 196 -2.30 -17.62 10.43
N ALA A 197 -3.02 -17.77 11.54
CA ALA A 197 -4.00 -18.84 11.67
C ALA A 197 -5.05 -18.73 10.55
N LEU A 198 -5.44 -19.86 9.96
CA LEU A 198 -6.51 -19.91 8.98
C LEU A 198 -7.84 -19.53 9.66
N VAL A 199 -8.54 -18.56 9.09
CA VAL A 199 -9.87 -18.15 9.54
C VAL A 199 -10.90 -18.83 8.65
N PRO A 200 -11.79 -19.67 9.19
CA PRO A 200 -12.90 -20.26 8.44
C PRO A 200 -14.03 -19.24 8.30
N PHE A 201 -13.81 -18.18 7.51
CA PHE A 201 -14.80 -17.12 7.34
C PHE A 201 -15.94 -17.58 6.41
N GLU A 202 -17.15 -17.11 6.69
CA GLU A 202 -18.34 -17.37 5.86
C GLU A 202 -18.45 -16.37 4.71
N ARG A 203 -17.91 -15.17 4.91
CA ARG A 203 -17.91 -14.07 3.91
C ARG A 203 -16.83 -13.06 4.22
N GLU A 204 -16.40 -12.34 3.18
CA GLU A 204 -15.51 -11.20 3.32
C GLU A 204 -16.31 -9.91 3.21
N LEU A 205 -16.01 -8.96 4.09
CA LEU A 205 -16.68 -7.66 4.14
C LEU A 205 -15.64 -6.55 4.00
N ALA A 206 -16.01 -5.49 3.28
CA ALA A 206 -15.20 -4.30 3.16
C ALA A 206 -15.98 -3.05 3.54
N VAL A 207 -15.29 -2.07 4.12
CA VAL A 207 -15.81 -0.74 4.38
C VAL A 207 -14.78 0.30 3.98
N LEU A 208 -15.20 1.28 3.20
CA LEU A 208 -14.38 2.45 2.88
C LEU A 208 -14.56 3.49 3.98
N VAL A 209 -13.43 4.03 4.45
CA VAL A 209 -13.41 5.08 5.48
C VAL A 209 -12.52 6.21 5.00
N ALA A 210 -13.01 7.45 5.13
CA ALA A 210 -12.21 8.66 4.95
C ALA A 210 -12.07 9.37 6.29
N ARG A 211 -10.86 9.85 6.58
CA ARG A 211 -10.58 10.66 7.77
C ARG A 211 -9.78 11.89 7.37
N SER A 212 -10.25 13.07 7.78
CA SER A 212 -9.54 14.32 7.57
C SER A 212 -8.38 14.49 8.56
N PRO A 213 -7.38 15.33 8.25
CA PRO A 213 -6.32 15.69 9.20
C PRO A 213 -6.85 16.31 10.51
N THR A 214 -8.03 16.94 10.47
CA THR A 214 -8.70 17.54 11.63
C THR A 214 -9.50 16.53 12.47
N GLY A 215 -9.50 15.24 12.08
CA GLY A 215 -10.12 14.14 12.83
C GLY A 215 -11.57 13.83 12.46
N GLN A 216 -12.19 14.58 11.53
CA GLN A 216 -13.49 14.22 10.99
C GLN A 216 -13.38 12.90 10.23
N ALA A 217 -14.37 12.02 10.40
CA ALA A 217 -14.40 10.73 9.73
C ALA A 217 -15.78 10.47 9.11
N ALA A 218 -15.77 9.81 7.97
CA ALA A 218 -16.96 9.29 7.30
C ALA A 218 -16.71 7.86 6.86
N ALA A 219 -17.74 7.03 6.90
CA ALA A 219 -17.69 5.66 6.43
C ALA A 219 -18.80 5.42 5.40
N TRP A 220 -18.49 4.67 4.36
CA TRP A 220 -19.48 4.19 3.40
C TRP A 220 -20.18 2.94 3.93
N PRO A 221 -21.30 2.55 3.33
CA PRO A 221 -21.94 1.28 3.68
C PRO A 221 -20.98 0.11 3.54
N VAL A 222 -21.11 -0.85 4.45
CA VAL A 222 -20.35 -2.12 4.36
C VAL A 222 -20.83 -2.88 3.13
N VAL A 223 -19.91 -3.43 2.37
CA VAL A 223 -20.17 -4.27 1.20
C VAL A 223 -19.59 -5.66 1.41
N GLU A 224 -20.23 -6.67 0.81
CA GLU A 224 -19.70 -8.02 0.74
C GLU A 224 -18.88 -8.16 -0.54
N THR A 225 -17.68 -8.77 -0.41
CA THR A 225 -16.81 -9.08 -1.55
C THR A 225 -17.23 -10.43 -2.13
N VAL A 226 -17.53 -10.49 -3.42
CA VAL A 226 -18.00 -11.69 -4.14
C VAL A 226 -16.98 -12.12 -5.19
#